data_a5685f3bca1b4759dadbb5622b775afd
#
_entry.id   a5685f3bca1b4759dadbb5622b775afd
#
_cell.length_a   1.000
_cell.length_b   1.000
_cell.length_c   1.000
_cell.angle_alpha   90.00
_cell.angle_beta   90.00
_cell.angle_gamma   90.00
#
_symmetry.space_group_name_H-M   'P 1'
#
loop_
_entity.id
_entity.type
_entity.pdbx_description
1 polymer ?
#
loop_
_entity_poly.entity_id
_entity_poly.type
_entity_poly.pdbx_seq_one_letter_code
_entity_poly.pdbx_strand_id
1 'polypeptide(L)'
;RMSRGLGDVYKRQPEYLLQFAYMGSYYARTMLGIAAPRVGLLSNGTEDHKGAQLQHETFPLLKAADAAGRIRFIGNVEASQVFNGDVDVVVTDGFTGNVLLKGIEGSIKYMTRQLKGIFMKNFKTKMAALAIKDEFKALKASLDPNEVGGTAMLGISKPVIKAHGSSDARAIYNAIRQAISFVDSGIIDDITANISYMRVDKHAGKEPD
;
A
#
# COMPACT_ATOMS: atom_id res chain seq x y z
N ARG A 1 5.57 21.47 21.08
CA ARG A 1 5.69 20.13 20.44
C ARG A 1 4.29 19.55 20.34
N MET A 2 3.62 19.77 19.20
CA MET A 2 2.36 19.07 18.92
C MET A 2 2.67 17.58 18.79
N SER A 3 1.95 16.75 19.54
CA SER A 3 2.08 15.29 19.45
C SER A 3 1.63 14.86 18.04
N ARG A 4 2.51 14.19 17.33
CA ARG A 4 2.28 13.72 15.96
C ARG A 4 1.06 12.78 15.82
N GLY A 5 0.63 12.17 16.92
CA GLY A 5 -0.54 11.27 16.92
C GLY A 5 -1.90 11.95 16.83
N LEU A 6 -2.03 13.17 17.35
CA LEU A 6 -3.29 13.93 17.25
C LEU A 6 -3.49 14.55 15.85
N GLY A 7 -2.40 14.86 15.14
CA GLY A 7 -2.46 15.38 13.78
C GLY A 7 -3.04 14.39 12.77
N ASP A 8 -2.74 13.10 12.90
CA ASP A 8 -3.21 12.07 11.98
C ASP A 8 -4.70 11.76 12.13
N VAL A 9 -5.26 11.88 13.34
CA VAL A 9 -6.69 11.65 13.61
C VAL A 9 -7.55 12.78 13.05
N TYR A 10 -7.06 14.02 13.09
CA TYR A 10 -7.80 15.21 12.62
C TYR A 10 -7.58 15.55 11.13
N LYS A 11 -6.62 14.90 10.46
CA LYS A 11 -6.25 15.20 9.06
C LYS A 11 -6.68 14.14 8.06
N ARG A 12 -7.67 13.32 8.38
CA ARG A 12 -8.28 12.40 7.43
C ARG A 12 -9.18 13.18 6.49
N GLN A 13 -8.59 13.72 5.43
CA GLN A 13 -9.33 14.46 4.41
C GLN A 13 -9.35 13.67 3.11
N PRO A 14 -10.45 13.68 2.36
CA PRO A 14 -10.56 13.04 1.06
C PRO A 14 -9.45 13.43 0.08
N GLU A 15 -8.98 14.68 0.17
CA GLU A 15 -7.87 15.22 -0.61
C GLU A 15 -6.56 14.44 -0.39
N TYR A 16 -6.28 13.98 0.84
CA TYR A 16 -5.09 13.18 1.09
C TYR A 16 -5.17 11.81 0.47
N LEU A 17 -6.35 11.19 0.47
CA LEU A 17 -6.54 9.90 -0.18
C LEU A 17 -6.42 10.03 -1.71
N LEU A 18 -6.90 11.13 -2.29
CA LEU A 18 -6.64 11.46 -3.70
C LEU A 18 -5.13 11.58 -3.97
N GLN A 19 -4.40 12.30 -3.11
CA GLN A 19 -2.94 12.42 -3.23
C GLN A 19 -2.25 11.06 -3.11
N PHE A 20 -2.69 10.21 -2.19
CA PHE A 20 -2.15 8.85 -2.03
C PHE A 20 -2.41 8.00 -3.26
N ALA A 21 -3.58 8.14 -3.91
CA ALA A 21 -3.90 7.46 -5.16
C ALA A 21 -2.91 7.83 -6.28
N TYR A 22 -2.64 9.13 -6.46
CA TYR A 22 -1.65 9.60 -7.42
C TYR A 22 -0.26 9.08 -7.10
N MET A 23 0.22 9.30 -5.87
CA MET A 23 1.56 8.87 -5.45
C MET A 23 1.73 7.35 -5.55
N GLY A 24 0.72 6.58 -5.14
CA GLY A 24 0.73 5.12 -5.28
C GLY A 24 0.75 4.67 -6.74
N SER A 25 -0.02 5.33 -7.60
CA SER A 25 -0.03 5.06 -9.05
C SER A 25 1.33 5.36 -9.70
N TYR A 26 1.95 6.50 -9.37
CA TYR A 26 3.31 6.82 -9.84
C TYR A 26 4.33 5.80 -9.34
N TYR A 27 4.27 5.43 -8.07
CA TYR A 27 5.16 4.42 -7.48
C TYR A 27 5.00 3.06 -8.19
N ALA A 28 3.78 2.59 -8.36
CA ALA A 28 3.52 1.31 -9.01
C ALA A 28 4.02 1.30 -10.47
N ARG A 29 3.84 2.41 -11.18
CA ARG A 29 4.33 2.54 -12.57
C ARG A 29 5.85 2.57 -12.64
N THR A 30 6.49 3.39 -11.82
CA THR A 30 7.93 3.69 -11.93
C THR A 30 8.79 2.63 -11.24
N MET A 31 8.38 2.18 -10.05
CA MET A 31 9.15 1.25 -9.23
C MET A 31 8.79 -0.22 -9.45
N LEU A 32 7.51 -0.51 -9.78
CA LEU A 32 7.04 -1.88 -9.98
C LEU A 32 6.83 -2.23 -11.46
N GLY A 33 6.99 -1.27 -12.39
CA GLY A 33 6.87 -1.50 -13.83
C GLY A 33 5.44 -1.76 -14.32
N ILE A 34 4.42 -1.40 -13.54
CA ILE A 34 3.02 -1.61 -13.88
C ILE A 34 2.53 -0.41 -14.72
N ALA A 35 2.40 -0.58 -16.03
CA ALA A 35 2.13 0.52 -16.95
C ALA A 35 0.83 1.30 -16.63
N ALA A 36 -0.24 0.61 -16.24
CA ALA A 36 -1.55 1.19 -15.90
C ALA A 36 -2.07 0.62 -14.57
N PRO A 37 -1.51 1.08 -13.42
CA PRO A 37 -1.86 0.51 -12.11
C PRO A 37 -3.33 0.70 -11.79
N ARG A 38 -3.99 -0.38 -11.38
CA ARG A 38 -5.38 -0.38 -10.92
C ARG A 38 -5.44 0.11 -9.48
N VAL A 39 -6.10 1.24 -9.28
CA VAL A 39 -6.22 1.91 -7.99
C VAL A 39 -7.57 1.61 -7.38
N GLY A 40 -7.61 1.00 -6.21
CA GLY A 40 -8.83 0.71 -5.44
C GLY A 40 -8.88 1.53 -4.14
N LEU A 41 -10.08 1.97 -3.75
CA LEU A 41 -10.33 2.62 -2.47
C LEU A 41 -10.77 1.57 -1.44
N LEU A 42 -10.01 1.40 -0.37
CA LEU A 42 -10.34 0.42 0.68
C LEU A 42 -11.66 0.77 1.35
N SER A 43 -12.59 -0.17 1.33
CA SER A 43 -13.94 -0.02 1.88
C SER A 43 -14.41 -1.34 2.51
N ASN A 44 -15.61 -1.31 3.10
CA ASN A 44 -16.29 -2.48 3.67
C ASN A 44 -17.27 -3.15 2.69
N GLY A 45 -17.21 -2.80 1.42
CA GLY A 45 -17.99 -3.36 0.31
C GLY A 45 -17.55 -2.73 -1.00
N THR A 46 -17.86 -3.37 -2.12
CA THR A 46 -17.42 -2.96 -3.46
C THR A 46 -18.33 -1.93 -4.12
N GLU A 47 -19.56 -1.77 -3.62
CA GLU A 47 -20.53 -0.83 -4.18
C GLU A 47 -20.12 0.63 -3.92
N ASP A 48 -20.43 1.54 -4.84
CA ASP A 48 -20.03 2.96 -4.82
C ASP A 48 -20.45 3.69 -3.53
N HIS A 49 -21.55 3.26 -2.91
CA HIS A 49 -22.11 3.85 -1.70
C HIS A 49 -21.58 3.22 -0.39
N LYS A 50 -20.66 2.27 -0.45
CA LYS A 50 -20.08 1.65 0.74
C LYS A 50 -18.94 2.46 1.33
N GLY A 51 -18.72 2.27 2.62
CA GLY A 51 -17.68 2.94 3.38
C GLY A 51 -18.22 3.90 4.43
N ALA A 52 -17.31 4.54 5.13
CA ALA A 52 -17.57 5.65 6.04
C ALA A 52 -17.57 6.98 5.27
N GLN A 53 -17.84 8.08 5.97
CA GLN A 53 -17.87 9.42 5.39
C GLN A 53 -16.61 9.73 4.54
N LEU A 54 -15.43 9.35 5.03
CA LEU A 54 -14.17 9.57 4.31
C LEU A 54 -14.16 8.88 2.94
N GLN A 55 -14.65 7.63 2.84
CA GLN A 55 -14.73 6.90 1.57
C GLN A 55 -15.76 7.55 0.64
N HIS A 56 -16.92 7.91 1.16
CA HIS A 56 -17.98 8.58 0.36
C HIS A 56 -17.51 9.91 -0.23
N GLU A 57 -16.74 10.70 0.54
CA GLU A 57 -16.20 11.96 0.06
C GLU A 57 -15.00 11.78 -0.88
N THR A 58 -14.22 10.70 -0.72
CA THR A 58 -13.04 10.40 -1.57
C THR A 58 -13.43 9.79 -2.91
N PHE A 59 -14.45 8.94 -2.94
CA PHE A 59 -14.85 8.19 -4.12
C PHE A 59 -15.09 9.08 -5.36
N PRO A 60 -15.88 10.17 -5.29
CA PRO A 60 -16.09 11.06 -6.41
C PRO A 60 -14.80 11.76 -6.88
N LEU A 61 -13.86 12.07 -5.99
CA LEU A 61 -12.57 12.65 -6.35
C LEU A 61 -11.73 11.69 -7.17
N LEU A 62 -11.68 10.42 -6.77
CA LEU A 62 -10.95 9.38 -7.50
C LEU A 62 -11.61 9.09 -8.85
N LYS A 63 -12.94 9.07 -8.92
CA LYS A 63 -13.69 8.90 -10.17
C LYS A 63 -13.45 10.05 -11.14
N ALA A 64 -13.39 11.29 -10.65
CA ALA A 64 -13.03 12.45 -11.45
C ALA A 64 -11.59 12.39 -11.98
N ALA A 65 -10.64 11.91 -11.17
CA ALA A 65 -9.25 11.72 -11.56
C ALA A 65 -9.10 10.62 -12.63
N ASP A 66 -9.89 9.56 -12.55
CA ASP A 66 -9.98 8.50 -13.57
C ASP A 66 -10.56 9.03 -14.89
N ALA A 67 -11.68 9.74 -14.83
CA ALA A 67 -12.31 10.35 -16.00
C ALA A 67 -11.39 11.36 -16.71
N ALA A 68 -10.49 12.00 -15.96
CA ALA A 68 -9.44 12.87 -16.50
C ALA A 68 -8.21 12.10 -17.05
N GLY A 69 -8.23 10.76 -17.04
CA GLY A 69 -7.14 9.90 -17.52
C GLY A 69 -5.88 9.95 -16.70
N ARG A 70 -5.95 10.38 -15.43
CA ARG A 70 -4.77 10.60 -14.57
C ARG A 70 -4.40 9.40 -13.72
N ILE A 71 -5.38 8.60 -13.33
CA ILE A 71 -5.24 7.31 -12.63
C ILE A 71 -6.19 6.31 -13.28
N ARG A 72 -6.03 5.03 -13.00
CA ARG A 72 -6.99 3.99 -13.33
C ARG A 72 -7.72 3.56 -12.07
N PHE A 73 -8.80 4.24 -11.73
CA PHE A 73 -9.60 3.93 -10.56
C PHE A 73 -10.60 2.81 -10.86
N ILE A 74 -10.58 1.75 -10.07
CA ILE A 74 -11.43 0.56 -10.25
C ILE A 74 -12.60 0.49 -9.26
N GLY A 75 -12.79 1.52 -8.44
CA GLY A 75 -13.86 1.56 -7.43
C GLY A 75 -13.42 1.17 -6.03
N ASN A 76 -14.39 0.85 -5.18
CA ASN A 76 -14.13 0.33 -3.84
C ASN A 76 -13.59 -1.10 -3.91
N VAL A 77 -12.69 -1.43 -2.99
CA VAL A 77 -12.14 -2.77 -2.82
C VAL A 77 -12.22 -3.19 -1.36
N GLU A 78 -12.54 -4.45 -1.11
CA GLU A 78 -12.53 -5.03 0.22
C GLU A 78 -11.15 -5.57 0.61
N ALA A 79 -10.90 -5.70 1.91
CA ALA A 79 -9.67 -6.28 2.44
C ALA A 79 -9.40 -7.71 1.91
N SER A 80 -10.45 -8.48 1.65
CA SER A 80 -10.41 -9.83 1.07
C SER A 80 -9.86 -9.85 -0.36
N GLN A 81 -10.00 -8.78 -1.12
CA GLN A 81 -9.61 -8.67 -2.52
C GLN A 81 -8.16 -8.22 -2.73
N VAL A 82 -7.49 -7.73 -1.67
CA VAL A 82 -6.13 -7.15 -1.76
C VAL A 82 -5.11 -8.13 -2.37
N PHE A 83 -5.32 -9.44 -2.20
CA PHE A 83 -4.42 -10.48 -2.69
C PHE A 83 -4.92 -11.23 -3.94
N ASN A 84 -6.08 -10.87 -4.46
CA ASN A 84 -6.64 -11.56 -5.64
C ASN A 84 -5.92 -11.22 -6.95
N GLY A 85 -5.06 -10.20 -6.95
CA GLY A 85 -4.40 -9.74 -8.17
C GLY A 85 -5.24 -8.80 -9.04
N ASP A 86 -6.38 -8.33 -8.53
CA ASP A 86 -7.29 -7.43 -9.25
C ASP A 86 -7.00 -5.95 -8.99
N VAL A 87 -6.20 -5.63 -7.98
CA VAL A 87 -5.81 -4.28 -7.57
C VAL A 87 -4.29 -4.19 -7.41
N ASP A 88 -3.71 -3.09 -7.87
CA ASP A 88 -2.27 -2.86 -7.80
C ASP A 88 -1.90 -1.82 -6.73
N VAL A 89 -2.82 -0.89 -6.44
CA VAL A 89 -2.68 0.16 -5.43
C VAL A 89 -3.95 0.23 -4.61
N VAL A 90 -3.83 0.00 -3.31
CA VAL A 90 -4.95 0.14 -2.36
C VAL A 90 -4.78 1.44 -1.58
N VAL A 91 -5.74 2.33 -1.74
CA VAL A 91 -5.76 3.65 -1.08
C VAL A 91 -6.59 3.59 0.19
N THR A 92 -6.02 4.07 1.27
CA THR A 92 -6.69 4.12 2.58
C THR A 92 -6.04 5.16 3.49
N ASP A 93 -6.68 5.50 4.60
CA ASP A 93 -6.05 6.28 5.68
C ASP A 93 -5.02 5.42 6.44
N GLY A 94 -4.08 6.09 7.11
CA GLY A 94 -2.96 5.40 7.78
C GLY A 94 -3.39 4.50 8.95
N PHE A 95 -4.51 4.77 9.62
CA PHE A 95 -5.01 3.91 10.69
C PHE A 95 -5.61 2.62 10.13
N THR A 96 -6.54 2.75 9.19
CA THR A 96 -7.22 1.60 8.55
C THR A 96 -6.19 0.72 7.82
N GLY A 97 -5.27 1.33 7.08
CA GLY A 97 -4.20 0.62 6.38
C GLY A 97 -3.27 -0.12 7.35
N ASN A 98 -2.90 0.48 8.47
CA ASN A 98 -2.06 -0.17 9.46
C ASN A 98 -2.79 -1.33 10.17
N VAL A 99 -4.09 -1.20 10.46
CA VAL A 99 -4.90 -2.29 11.03
C VAL A 99 -4.96 -3.45 10.05
N LEU A 100 -5.21 -3.19 8.76
CA LEU A 100 -5.23 -4.20 7.71
C LEU A 100 -3.87 -4.91 7.61
N LEU A 101 -2.77 -4.17 7.50
CA LEU A 101 -1.42 -4.75 7.42
C LEU A 101 -1.08 -5.61 8.64
N LYS A 102 -1.38 -5.14 9.85
CA LYS A 102 -1.13 -5.91 11.08
C LYS A 102 -2.02 -7.14 11.19
N GLY A 103 -3.25 -7.06 10.71
CA GLY A 103 -4.15 -8.21 10.59
C GLY A 103 -3.58 -9.27 9.66
N ILE A 104 -3.12 -8.88 8.47
CA ILE A 104 -2.49 -9.76 7.48
C ILE A 104 -1.22 -10.39 8.04
N GLU A 105 -0.29 -9.58 8.59
CA GLU A 105 0.94 -10.09 9.21
C GLU A 105 0.65 -11.12 10.31
N GLY A 106 -0.33 -10.82 11.16
CA GLY A 106 -0.76 -11.72 12.24
C GLY A 106 -1.33 -13.02 11.71
N SER A 107 -2.18 -12.96 10.69
CA SER A 107 -2.81 -14.11 10.04
C SER A 107 -1.77 -15.02 9.39
N ILE A 108 -0.81 -14.46 8.66
CA ILE A 108 0.29 -15.21 8.04
C ILE A 108 1.15 -15.92 9.10
N LYS A 109 1.51 -15.22 10.19
CA LYS A 109 2.28 -15.80 11.30
C LYS A 109 1.51 -16.93 11.99
N TYR A 110 0.20 -16.76 12.19
CA TYR A 110 -0.67 -17.78 12.78
C TYR A 110 -0.73 -19.02 11.88
N MET A 111 -1.05 -18.86 10.59
CA MET A 111 -1.13 -19.97 9.65
C MET A 111 0.21 -20.73 9.52
N THR A 112 1.32 -20.00 9.42
CA THR A 112 2.67 -20.60 9.36
C THR A 112 2.95 -21.46 10.59
N ARG A 113 2.56 -21.00 11.78
CA ARG A 113 2.71 -21.77 13.02
C ARG A 113 1.85 -23.03 13.03
N GLN A 114 0.59 -22.94 12.57
CA GLN A 114 -0.29 -24.11 12.47
C GLN A 114 0.25 -25.14 11.49
N LEU A 115 0.68 -24.72 10.31
CA LEU A 115 1.28 -25.59 9.30
C LEU A 115 2.54 -26.29 9.85
N LYS A 116 3.42 -25.56 10.55
CA LYS A 116 4.58 -26.14 11.20
C LYS A 116 4.16 -27.22 12.22
N GLY A 117 3.12 -26.99 13.00
CA GLY A 117 2.57 -27.98 13.95
C GLY A 117 2.11 -29.26 13.25
N ILE A 118 1.39 -29.12 12.12
CA ILE A 118 0.93 -30.26 11.31
C ILE A 118 2.12 -31.06 10.79
N PHE A 119 3.10 -30.42 10.19
CA PHE A 119 4.28 -31.07 9.62
C PHE A 119 5.19 -31.74 10.67
N MET A 120 5.23 -31.22 11.90
CA MET A 120 6.04 -31.79 12.96
C MET A 120 5.34 -32.88 13.77
N LYS A 121 4.08 -33.24 13.46
CA LYS A 121 3.23 -34.13 14.25
C LYS A 121 3.77 -35.56 14.36
N ASN A 122 4.25 -36.14 13.24
CA ASN A 122 4.76 -37.53 13.20
C ASN A 122 5.80 -37.72 12.10
N PHE A 123 6.36 -38.95 12.02
CA PHE A 123 7.39 -39.26 11.02
C PHE A 123 6.92 -39.08 9.58
N LYS A 124 5.69 -39.51 9.25
CA LYS A 124 5.14 -39.38 7.89
C LYS A 124 5.00 -37.93 7.46
N THR A 125 4.48 -37.07 8.35
CA THR A 125 4.31 -35.64 8.05
C THR A 125 5.65 -34.90 7.98
N LYS A 126 6.67 -35.33 8.75
CA LYS A 126 8.04 -34.81 8.62
C LYS A 126 8.66 -35.16 7.26
N MET A 127 8.46 -36.39 6.79
CA MET A 127 8.93 -36.80 5.44
C MET A 127 8.23 -36.00 4.33
N ALA A 128 6.92 -35.76 4.45
CA ALA A 128 6.19 -34.88 3.53
C ALA A 128 6.74 -33.45 3.54
N ALA A 129 7.05 -32.90 4.73
CA ALA A 129 7.66 -31.57 4.85
C ALA A 129 9.04 -31.48 4.18
N LEU A 130 9.83 -32.56 4.23
CA LEU A 130 11.12 -32.62 3.53
C LEU A 130 10.94 -32.62 2.00
N ALA A 131 9.93 -33.32 1.49
CA ALA A 131 9.66 -33.41 0.06
C ALA A 131 9.25 -32.04 -0.56
N ILE A 132 8.59 -31.15 0.23
CA ILE A 132 8.12 -29.83 -0.24
C ILE A 132 8.93 -28.67 0.37
N LYS A 133 10.13 -28.93 0.86
CA LYS A 133 10.94 -27.95 1.61
C LYS A 133 11.29 -26.73 0.76
N ASP A 134 11.62 -26.94 -0.51
CA ASP A 134 12.09 -25.85 -1.38
C ASP A 134 10.92 -24.95 -1.79
N GLU A 135 9.74 -25.50 -2.05
CA GLU A 135 8.51 -24.76 -2.32
C GLU A 135 8.08 -23.95 -1.09
N PHE A 136 8.20 -24.55 0.09
CA PHE A 136 7.92 -23.84 1.34
C PHE A 136 8.90 -22.70 1.62
N LYS A 137 10.18 -22.89 1.25
CA LYS A 137 11.21 -21.86 1.35
C LYS A 137 10.92 -20.71 0.39
N ALA A 138 10.52 -21.02 -0.84
CA ALA A 138 10.13 -20.02 -1.85
C ALA A 138 8.90 -19.21 -1.39
N LEU A 139 7.85 -19.88 -0.90
CA LEU A 139 6.66 -19.22 -0.35
C LEU A 139 7.01 -18.32 0.84
N LYS A 140 7.86 -18.81 1.76
CA LYS A 140 8.30 -18.00 2.90
C LYS A 140 9.06 -16.76 2.44
N ALA A 141 9.94 -16.88 1.46
CA ALA A 141 10.69 -15.75 0.92
C ALA A 141 9.77 -14.72 0.26
N SER A 142 8.74 -15.14 -0.49
CA SER A 142 7.77 -14.21 -1.11
C SER A 142 6.93 -13.44 -0.09
N LEU A 143 6.83 -13.93 1.14
CA LEU A 143 6.08 -13.29 2.24
C LEU A 143 6.99 -12.57 3.24
N ASP A 144 8.31 -12.57 3.04
CA ASP A 144 9.27 -11.98 3.97
C ASP A 144 9.48 -10.49 3.64
N PRO A 145 9.09 -9.56 4.53
CA PRO A 145 9.28 -8.13 4.30
C PRO A 145 10.76 -7.73 4.18
N ASN A 146 11.70 -8.53 4.69
CA ASN A 146 13.14 -8.27 4.56
C ASN A 146 13.65 -8.42 3.11
N GLU A 147 12.92 -9.14 2.25
CA GLU A 147 13.24 -9.22 0.82
C GLU A 147 13.01 -7.88 0.10
N VAL A 148 12.05 -7.10 0.53
CA VAL A 148 11.79 -5.74 0.03
C VAL A 148 12.74 -4.73 0.68
N GLY A 149 13.05 -4.91 1.97
CA GLY A 149 14.04 -4.15 2.74
C GLY A 149 13.48 -2.91 3.43
N GLY A 150 12.62 -2.13 2.78
CA GLY A 150 12.07 -0.92 3.38
C GLY A 150 10.85 -0.38 2.64
N THR A 151 10.30 0.71 3.17
CA THR A 151 9.15 1.40 2.60
C THR A 151 9.55 2.81 2.19
N ALA A 152 9.32 3.18 0.93
CA ALA A 152 9.53 4.53 0.46
C ALA A 152 8.54 5.50 1.11
N MET A 153 9.04 6.62 1.60
CA MET A 153 8.24 7.73 2.10
C MET A 153 7.88 8.64 0.93
N LEU A 154 6.65 8.56 0.46
CA LEU A 154 6.14 9.37 -0.65
C LEU A 154 5.66 10.75 -0.16
N GLY A 155 5.64 11.75 -1.05
CA GLY A 155 5.16 13.10 -0.75
C GLY A 155 6.15 13.98 0.03
N ILE A 156 7.42 13.61 0.06
CA ILE A 156 8.50 14.41 0.61
C ILE A 156 9.53 14.72 -0.48
N SER A 157 10.22 15.86 -0.35
CA SER A 157 11.13 16.41 -1.38
C SER A 157 12.48 15.71 -1.50
N LYS A 158 12.76 14.74 -0.64
CA LYS A 158 14.02 13.97 -0.65
C LYS A 158 13.71 12.48 -0.54
N PRO A 159 14.52 11.60 -1.15
CA PRO A 159 14.34 10.16 -1.05
C PRO A 159 14.59 9.70 0.40
N VAL A 160 13.60 9.06 0.99
CA VAL A 160 13.70 8.44 2.32
C VAL A 160 13.08 7.06 2.24
N ILE A 161 13.87 6.06 2.60
CA ILE A 161 13.41 4.68 2.75
C ILE A 161 13.42 4.33 4.23
N LYS A 162 12.25 3.95 4.74
CA LYS A 162 12.07 3.54 6.13
C LYS A 162 12.27 2.04 6.27
N ALA A 163 13.36 1.60 6.89
CA ALA A 163 13.55 0.22 7.31
C ALA A 163 12.76 -0.08 8.60
N HIS A 164 12.46 -1.35 8.85
CA HIS A 164 11.79 -1.79 10.07
C HIS A 164 12.78 -1.83 11.25
N GLY A 165 12.29 -1.63 12.49
CA GLY A 165 13.14 -1.66 13.68
C GLY A 165 13.81 -3.03 13.95
N SER A 166 13.30 -4.12 13.39
CA SER A 166 13.85 -5.47 13.44
C SER A 166 14.61 -5.88 12.16
N SER A 167 14.98 -4.92 11.30
CA SER A 167 15.72 -5.20 10.07
C SER A 167 17.08 -5.81 10.35
N ASP A 168 17.39 -6.89 9.65
CA ASP A 168 18.71 -7.50 9.62
C ASP A 168 19.61 -6.87 8.53
N ALA A 169 20.83 -7.36 8.38
CA ALA A 169 21.79 -6.87 7.39
C ALA A 169 21.25 -6.99 5.95
N ARG A 170 20.46 -8.03 5.63
CA ARG A 170 19.85 -8.23 4.31
C ARG A 170 18.77 -7.20 4.05
N ALA A 171 17.92 -6.94 5.03
CA ALA A 171 16.89 -5.91 4.93
C ALA A 171 17.50 -4.52 4.72
N ILE A 172 18.58 -4.18 5.43
CA ILE A 172 19.29 -2.90 5.25
C ILE A 172 19.94 -2.82 3.86
N TYR A 173 20.57 -3.89 3.38
CA TYR A 173 21.11 -3.96 2.03
C TYR A 173 20.02 -3.71 0.98
N ASN A 174 18.86 -4.37 1.10
CA ASN A 174 17.73 -4.20 0.20
C ASN A 174 17.13 -2.78 0.28
N ALA A 175 17.07 -2.19 1.49
CA ALA A 175 16.62 -0.81 1.67
C ALA A 175 17.54 0.20 0.98
N ILE A 176 18.87 0.01 1.03
CA ILE A 176 19.84 0.85 0.32
C ILE A 176 19.66 0.69 -1.20
N ARG A 177 19.53 -0.54 -1.69
CA ARG A 177 19.27 -0.81 -3.11
C ARG A 177 17.97 -0.16 -3.58
N GLN A 178 16.92 -0.24 -2.78
CA GLN A 178 15.65 0.43 -3.06
C GLN A 178 15.82 1.96 -3.08
N ALA A 179 16.62 2.54 -2.17
CA ALA A 179 16.88 3.98 -2.16
C ALA A 179 17.59 4.45 -3.45
N ILE A 180 18.56 3.68 -3.95
CA ILE A 180 19.24 3.95 -5.22
C ILE A 180 18.21 3.93 -6.38
N SER A 181 17.45 2.84 -6.50
CA SER A 181 16.41 2.72 -7.52
C SER A 181 15.36 3.84 -7.44
N PHE A 182 15.01 4.27 -6.22
CA PHE A 182 14.05 5.34 -6.00
C PHE A 182 14.59 6.70 -6.47
N VAL A 183 15.88 6.97 -6.28
CA VAL A 183 16.55 8.17 -6.83
C VAL A 183 16.61 8.13 -8.36
N ASP A 184 17.09 7.01 -8.91
CA ASP A 184 17.26 6.83 -10.34
C ASP A 184 15.93 6.85 -11.12
N SER A 185 14.84 6.53 -10.46
CA SER A 185 13.50 6.50 -11.06
C SER A 185 12.93 7.88 -11.43
N GLY A 186 13.42 8.97 -10.82
CA GLY A 186 12.87 10.31 -11.00
C GLY A 186 11.46 10.54 -10.43
N ILE A 187 10.94 9.61 -9.63
CA ILE A 187 9.55 9.65 -9.12
C ILE A 187 9.21 10.92 -8.33
N ILE A 188 10.21 11.52 -7.64
CA ILE A 188 10.00 12.78 -6.88
C ILE A 188 9.73 13.93 -7.85
N ASP A 189 10.45 13.98 -8.97
CA ASP A 189 10.28 14.99 -10.01
C ASP A 189 8.93 14.82 -10.70
N ASP A 190 8.52 13.59 -11.00
CA ASP A 190 7.21 13.27 -11.56
C ASP A 190 6.08 13.70 -10.62
N ILE A 191 6.16 13.38 -9.32
CA ILE A 191 5.17 13.81 -8.33
C ILE A 191 5.14 15.34 -8.24
N THR A 192 6.30 15.99 -8.22
CA THR A 192 6.42 17.45 -8.11
C THR A 192 5.84 18.15 -9.33
N ALA A 193 6.14 17.68 -10.53
CA ALA A 193 5.59 18.22 -11.77
C ALA A 193 4.06 18.13 -11.86
N ASN A 194 3.49 17.11 -11.23
CA ASN A 194 2.05 16.84 -11.26
C ASN A 194 1.30 17.23 -9.97
N ILE A 195 1.95 17.93 -9.04
CA ILE A 195 1.38 18.26 -7.72
C ILE A 195 0.12 19.14 -7.82
N SER A 196 -0.01 19.93 -8.87
CA SER A 196 -1.20 20.76 -9.12
C SER A 196 -2.47 19.93 -9.29
N TYR A 197 -2.37 18.75 -9.89
CA TYR A 197 -3.51 17.84 -10.07
C TYR A 197 -3.93 17.13 -8.79
N MET A 198 -3.05 17.11 -7.80
CA MET A 198 -3.29 16.49 -6.50
C MET A 198 -3.98 17.44 -5.51
N ARG A 199 -4.23 18.69 -5.91
CA ARG A 199 -4.93 19.70 -5.10
C ARG A 199 -6.39 19.73 -5.49
N VAL A 200 -7.26 19.82 -4.48
CA VAL A 200 -8.69 20.11 -4.69
C VAL A 200 -8.87 21.60 -4.44
N ASP A 201 -9.38 22.32 -5.42
CA ASP A 201 -9.69 23.73 -5.25
C ASP A 201 -10.87 23.90 -4.29
N LYS A 202 -10.56 24.33 -3.07
CA LYS A 202 -11.57 24.58 -2.01
C LYS A 202 -12.56 25.72 -2.35
N HIS A 203 -12.33 26.44 -3.43
CA HIS A 203 -13.15 27.59 -3.85
C HIS A 203 -14.00 27.34 -5.10
N ALA A 204 -13.93 26.17 -5.72
CA ALA A 204 -14.70 25.84 -6.92
C ALA A 204 -16.21 25.68 -6.70
N GLY A 205 -16.73 25.94 -5.49
CA GLY A 205 -18.15 25.80 -5.15
C GLY A 205 -18.75 26.93 -4.31
N LYS A 206 -18.06 28.08 -4.15
CA LYS A 206 -18.67 29.27 -3.57
C LYS A 206 -19.07 30.18 -4.73
N GLU A 207 -20.36 30.19 -5.09
CA GLU A 207 -20.94 31.32 -5.84
C GLU A 207 -20.67 32.61 -5.06
N PRO A 208 -20.32 33.70 -5.75
CA PRO A 208 -20.19 34.99 -5.08
C PRO A 208 -21.58 35.44 -4.61
N ASP A 209 -21.68 35.78 -3.31
CA ASP A 209 -22.84 36.48 -2.70
C ASP A 209 -23.11 37.82 -3.40
#